data_89c7d06e31f46b67fdff3e2a62441bed
#
_entry.id   89c7d06e31f46b67fdff3e2a62441bed
#
_cell.length_a   1.000
_cell.length_b   1.000
_cell.length_c   1.000
_cell.angle_alpha   90.00
_cell.angle_beta   90.00
_cell.angle_gamma   90.00
#
_symmetry.space_group_name_H-M   'P 1'
#
loop_
_entity.id
_entity.type
_entity.pdbx_description
1 polymer ?
#
loop_
_entity_poly.entity_id
_entity_poly.type
_entity_poly.pdbx_seq_one_letter_code
_entity_poly.pdbx_strand_id
1 'polypeptide(L)'
;QDMCYLSKLWEYIQRKQVDVAVPSLIFEELPLPQRIIRDLASEETAKIYVDSREIHGKLREFVDEFVPNMQSRLIHYPGERPLFDLYNVEEDIQKALQTRVALKSGGYLMIDQTEAMTTIDVNTGSYVGGRSLEDTVFKTNMEATQVIARQLRLRN
;
A
#
# COMPACT_ATOMS: atom_id res chain seq x y z
N GLN A 1 7.97 -17.59 -3.39
CA GLN A 1 6.99 -16.95 -4.30
C GLN A 1 7.68 -16.52 -5.59
N ASP A 2 8.82 -15.83 -5.55
CA ASP A 2 9.55 -15.32 -6.70
C ASP A 2 10.06 -16.41 -7.64
N MET A 3 10.62 -17.50 -7.14
CA MET A 3 11.07 -18.61 -7.96
C MET A 3 9.92 -19.27 -8.77
N CYS A 4 8.76 -19.40 -8.16
CA CYS A 4 7.60 -19.98 -8.83
C CYS A 4 7.09 -19.04 -9.95
N TYR A 5 7.07 -17.74 -9.70
CA TYR A 5 6.75 -16.73 -10.70
C TYR A 5 7.75 -16.75 -11.87
N LEU A 6 9.05 -16.75 -11.58
CA LEU A 6 10.10 -16.75 -12.60
C LEU A 6 10.07 -18.03 -13.47
N SER A 7 9.79 -19.18 -12.89
CA SER A 7 9.64 -20.43 -13.67
C SER A 7 8.45 -20.33 -14.62
N LYS A 8 7.30 -19.87 -14.16
CA LYS A 8 6.12 -19.67 -15.02
C LYS A 8 6.37 -18.63 -16.11
N LEU A 9 7.05 -17.53 -15.77
CA LEU A 9 7.41 -16.50 -16.73
C LEU A 9 8.33 -17.05 -17.82
N TRP A 10 9.31 -17.87 -17.45
CA TRP A 10 10.20 -18.50 -18.42
C TRP A 10 9.44 -19.43 -19.37
N GLU A 11 8.55 -20.28 -18.84
CA GLU A 11 7.68 -21.15 -19.65
C GLU A 11 6.77 -20.34 -20.58
N TYR A 12 6.22 -19.23 -20.11
CA TYR A 12 5.41 -18.31 -20.91
C TYR A 12 6.21 -17.72 -22.07
N ILE A 13 7.44 -17.23 -21.81
CA ILE A 13 8.33 -16.68 -22.84
C ILE A 13 8.68 -17.74 -23.90
N GLN A 14 9.02 -18.94 -23.45
CA GLN A 14 9.35 -20.03 -24.37
C GLN A 14 8.16 -20.41 -25.27
N ARG A 15 6.97 -20.52 -24.73
CA ARG A 15 5.76 -20.80 -25.54
C ARG A 15 5.50 -19.69 -26.53
N LYS A 16 5.54 -18.44 -26.09
CA LYS A 16 5.24 -17.31 -26.97
C LYS A 16 6.26 -17.10 -28.08
N GLN A 17 7.52 -17.42 -27.86
CA GLN A 17 8.59 -17.30 -28.85
C GLN A 17 8.35 -18.18 -30.10
N VAL A 18 7.66 -19.30 -29.93
CA VAL A 18 7.39 -20.24 -31.05
C VAL A 18 6.28 -19.74 -31.95
N ASP A 19 5.31 -19.02 -31.42
CA ASP A 19 4.04 -18.69 -32.09
C ASP A 19 4.01 -17.28 -32.71
N VAL A 20 5.06 -16.46 -32.53
CA VAL A 20 5.04 -15.06 -32.99
C VAL A 20 5.99 -14.83 -34.18
N ALA A 21 5.53 -13.98 -35.10
CA ALA A 21 6.35 -13.53 -36.23
C ALA A 21 7.51 -12.65 -35.76
N VAL A 22 8.64 -12.69 -36.46
CA VAL A 22 9.83 -11.88 -36.19
C VAL A 22 9.83 -10.63 -37.08
N PRO A 23 10.06 -9.43 -36.51
CA PRO A 23 10.27 -9.09 -35.10
C PRO A 23 8.93 -8.90 -34.31
N SER A 24 8.87 -9.38 -33.05
CA SER A 24 7.72 -9.20 -32.18
C SER A 24 8.15 -9.02 -30.71
N LEU A 25 7.37 -8.25 -29.95
CA LEU A 25 7.55 -8.11 -28.51
C LEU A 25 7.06 -9.39 -27.81
N ILE A 26 7.96 -10.11 -27.18
CA ILE A 26 7.65 -11.34 -26.46
C ILE A 26 7.25 -11.04 -25.01
N PHE A 27 8.00 -10.17 -24.36
CA PHE A 27 7.78 -9.79 -22.97
C PHE A 27 8.23 -8.34 -22.75
N GLU A 28 7.50 -7.62 -21.93
CA GLU A 28 7.91 -6.33 -21.38
C GLU A 28 7.78 -6.35 -19.84
N GLU A 29 8.44 -5.41 -19.17
CA GLU A 29 8.37 -5.31 -17.72
C GLU A 29 6.93 -5.07 -17.24
N LEU A 30 6.56 -5.70 -16.13
CA LEU A 30 5.22 -5.60 -15.58
C LEU A 30 4.85 -4.15 -15.21
N PRO A 31 3.72 -3.64 -15.68
CA PRO A 31 3.16 -2.37 -15.20
C PRO A 31 2.83 -2.44 -13.71
N LEU A 32 2.79 -1.25 -13.07
CA LEU A 32 2.63 -1.11 -11.62
C LEU A 32 1.50 -1.95 -11.01
N PRO A 33 0.28 -2.02 -11.57
CA PRO A 33 -0.80 -2.80 -10.98
C PRO A 33 -0.48 -4.31 -10.89
N GLN A 34 0.18 -4.85 -11.90
CA GLN A 34 0.60 -6.27 -11.91
C GLN A 34 1.73 -6.52 -10.92
N ARG A 35 2.70 -5.59 -10.80
CA ARG A 35 3.75 -5.66 -9.78
C ARG A 35 3.19 -5.64 -8.37
N ILE A 36 2.20 -4.80 -8.09
CA ILE A 36 1.54 -4.74 -6.78
C ILE A 36 0.92 -6.11 -6.43
N ILE A 37 0.24 -6.76 -7.37
CA ILE A 37 -0.31 -8.10 -7.12
C ILE A 37 0.80 -9.12 -6.88
N ARG A 38 1.87 -9.11 -7.68
CA ARG A 38 3.00 -10.02 -7.53
C ARG A 38 3.70 -9.86 -6.17
N ASP A 39 3.97 -8.62 -5.76
CA ASP A 39 4.86 -8.31 -4.65
C ASP A 39 4.11 -8.17 -3.30
N LEU A 40 2.88 -7.66 -3.32
CA LEU A 40 2.14 -7.32 -2.11
C LEU A 40 0.94 -8.23 -1.82
N ALA A 41 0.35 -8.88 -2.85
CA ALA A 41 -0.75 -9.78 -2.60
C ALA A 41 -0.27 -11.09 -1.97
N SER A 42 -0.89 -11.45 -0.85
CA SER A 42 -0.58 -12.64 -0.05
C SER A 42 -1.85 -13.43 0.28
N GLU A 43 -1.70 -14.55 0.96
CA GLU A 43 -2.85 -15.34 1.45
C GLU A 43 -3.75 -14.55 2.41
N GLU A 44 -3.21 -13.54 3.08
CA GLU A 44 -3.95 -12.65 3.97
C GLU A 44 -4.76 -11.57 3.21
N THR A 45 -4.50 -11.38 1.91
CA THR A 45 -5.25 -10.41 1.10
C THR A 45 -6.67 -10.90 0.90
N ALA A 46 -7.63 -10.23 1.51
CA ALA A 46 -9.03 -10.62 1.41
C ALA A 46 -9.65 -10.28 0.05
N LYS A 47 -9.43 -9.06 -0.45
CA LYS A 47 -10.02 -8.55 -1.71
C LYS A 47 -9.11 -7.52 -2.35
N ILE A 48 -9.14 -7.45 -3.68
CA ILE A 48 -8.43 -6.48 -4.52
C ILE A 48 -9.48 -5.80 -5.38
N TYR A 49 -9.77 -4.54 -5.11
CA TYR A 49 -10.73 -3.76 -5.90
C TYR A 49 -10.01 -2.95 -6.97
N VAL A 50 -10.58 -2.95 -8.17
CA VAL A 50 -10.07 -2.19 -9.33
C VAL A 50 -11.25 -1.47 -9.98
N ASP A 51 -11.19 -0.16 -10.08
CA ASP A 51 -12.24 0.68 -10.66
C ASP A 51 -12.16 0.78 -12.19
N SER A 52 -10.98 0.69 -12.77
CA SER A 52 -10.81 0.65 -14.21
C SER A 52 -11.16 -0.72 -14.79
N ARG A 53 -12.15 -0.78 -15.66
CA ARG A 53 -12.54 -2.01 -16.36
C ARG A 53 -11.42 -2.58 -17.23
N GLU A 54 -10.66 -1.69 -17.88
CA GLU A 54 -9.52 -2.08 -18.71
C GLU A 54 -8.40 -2.71 -17.87
N ILE A 55 -8.02 -2.03 -16.78
CA ILE A 55 -6.98 -2.52 -15.86
C ILE A 55 -7.42 -3.83 -15.20
N HIS A 56 -8.68 -3.93 -14.77
CA HIS A 56 -9.23 -5.17 -14.22
C HIS A 56 -9.11 -6.35 -15.21
N GLY A 57 -9.41 -6.13 -16.51
CA GLY A 57 -9.24 -7.16 -17.55
C GLY A 57 -7.80 -7.63 -17.66
N LYS A 58 -6.86 -6.70 -17.76
CA LYS A 58 -5.41 -7.00 -17.84
C LYS A 58 -4.89 -7.72 -16.58
N LEU A 59 -5.38 -7.31 -15.40
CA LEU A 59 -5.03 -7.96 -14.14
C LEU A 59 -5.61 -9.37 -14.05
N ARG A 60 -6.80 -9.59 -14.56
CA ARG A 60 -7.43 -10.91 -14.59
C ARG A 60 -6.62 -11.91 -15.43
N GLU A 61 -6.22 -11.51 -16.63
CA GLU A 61 -5.34 -12.32 -17.47
C GLU A 61 -4.02 -12.65 -16.77
N PHE A 62 -3.41 -11.66 -16.15
CA PHE A 62 -2.18 -11.85 -15.38
C PHE A 62 -2.37 -12.79 -14.18
N VAL A 63 -3.44 -12.63 -13.42
CA VAL A 63 -3.75 -13.46 -12.25
C VAL A 63 -4.03 -14.89 -12.67
N ASP A 64 -4.78 -15.11 -13.75
CA ASP A 64 -5.10 -16.45 -14.27
C ASP A 64 -3.84 -17.22 -14.67
N GLU A 65 -2.85 -16.54 -15.28
CA GLU A 65 -1.60 -17.18 -15.73
C GLU A 65 -0.59 -17.35 -14.58
N PHE A 66 -0.36 -16.30 -13.76
CA PHE A 66 0.77 -16.27 -12.84
C PHE A 66 0.41 -16.50 -11.36
N VAL A 67 -0.78 -16.05 -10.91
CA VAL A 67 -1.18 -16.04 -9.49
C VAL A 67 -2.63 -16.50 -9.31
N PRO A 68 -3.00 -17.72 -9.76
CA PRO A 68 -4.39 -18.17 -9.82
C PRO A 68 -5.13 -18.20 -8.47
N ASN A 69 -4.41 -18.29 -7.36
CA ASN A 69 -4.97 -18.22 -6.01
C ASN A 69 -5.57 -16.83 -5.67
N MET A 70 -5.29 -15.80 -6.45
CA MET A 70 -5.85 -14.45 -6.28
C MET A 70 -7.09 -14.18 -7.16
N GLN A 71 -7.45 -15.09 -8.05
CA GLN A 71 -8.54 -14.92 -9.02
C GLN A 71 -9.88 -14.58 -8.36
N SER A 72 -10.26 -15.30 -7.30
CA SER A 72 -11.51 -15.06 -6.58
C SER A 72 -11.52 -13.78 -5.74
N ARG A 73 -10.35 -13.18 -5.53
CA ARG A 73 -10.16 -11.97 -4.71
C ARG A 73 -10.12 -10.69 -5.55
N LEU A 74 -9.90 -10.82 -6.87
CA LEU A 74 -9.88 -9.69 -7.81
C LEU A 74 -11.30 -9.30 -8.20
N ILE A 75 -11.71 -8.08 -7.86
CA ILE A 75 -13.08 -7.61 -8.02
C ILE A 75 -13.09 -6.28 -8.79
N HIS A 76 -13.86 -6.23 -9.86
CA HIS A 76 -14.15 -4.97 -10.53
C HIS A 76 -15.11 -4.14 -9.68
N TYR A 77 -14.76 -2.88 -9.44
CA TYR A 77 -15.61 -1.91 -8.74
C TYR A 77 -16.29 -0.97 -9.76
N PRO A 78 -17.60 -1.09 -9.95
CA PRO A 78 -18.31 -0.30 -10.94
C PRO A 78 -18.92 1.00 -10.38
N GLY A 79 -18.61 1.37 -9.13
CA GLY A 79 -19.19 2.53 -8.47
C GLY A 79 -18.69 3.86 -9.06
N GLU A 80 -19.53 4.89 -8.98
CA GLU A 80 -19.20 6.25 -9.45
C GLU A 80 -18.21 6.99 -8.53
N ARG A 81 -18.24 6.66 -7.23
CA ARG A 81 -17.32 7.26 -6.26
C ARG A 81 -15.93 6.66 -6.40
N PRO A 82 -14.86 7.46 -6.57
CA PRO A 82 -13.50 6.95 -6.66
C PRO A 82 -13.14 6.05 -5.46
N LEU A 83 -12.42 4.94 -5.72
CA LEU A 83 -12.04 3.98 -4.68
C LEU A 83 -11.21 4.64 -3.56
N PHE A 84 -10.28 5.53 -3.90
CA PHE A 84 -9.45 6.20 -2.91
C PHE A 84 -10.26 7.10 -1.98
N ASP A 85 -11.29 7.77 -2.51
CA ASP A 85 -12.22 8.56 -1.70
C ASP A 85 -13.12 7.68 -0.83
N LEU A 86 -13.55 6.51 -1.37
CA LEU A 86 -14.39 5.57 -0.62
C LEU A 86 -13.69 5.04 0.64
N TYR A 87 -12.39 4.80 0.54
CA TYR A 87 -11.57 4.26 1.64
C TYR A 87 -10.72 5.33 2.34
N ASN A 88 -10.94 6.62 2.06
CA ASN A 88 -10.20 7.77 2.60
C ASN A 88 -8.68 7.69 2.39
N VAL A 89 -8.24 6.99 1.33
CA VAL A 89 -6.82 6.81 1.00
C VAL A 89 -6.16 8.14 0.65
N GLU A 90 -6.86 8.99 -0.14
CA GLU A 90 -6.35 10.30 -0.53
C GLU A 90 -6.12 11.19 0.70
N GLU A 91 -7.05 11.18 1.66
CA GLU A 91 -6.90 11.93 2.91
C GLU A 91 -5.71 11.41 3.75
N ASP A 92 -5.53 10.09 3.82
CA ASP A 92 -4.39 9.48 4.53
C ASP A 92 -3.05 9.82 3.84
N ILE A 93 -3.00 9.89 2.50
CA ILE A 93 -1.83 10.36 1.74
C ILE A 93 -1.52 11.82 2.08
N GLN A 94 -2.52 12.70 2.03
CA GLN A 94 -2.34 14.11 2.36
C GLN A 94 -1.83 14.31 3.80
N LYS A 95 -2.36 13.55 4.75
CA LYS A 95 -1.87 13.55 6.14
C LYS A 95 -0.43 13.03 6.26
N ALA A 96 -0.07 12.01 5.48
CA ALA A 96 1.29 11.46 5.50
C ALA A 96 2.34 12.41 4.91
N LEU A 97 1.94 13.38 4.08
CA LEU A 97 2.82 14.41 3.53
C LEU A 97 3.07 15.58 4.51
N GLN A 98 2.27 15.69 5.58
CA GLN A 98 2.43 16.76 6.56
C GLN A 98 3.49 16.41 7.60
N THR A 99 4.30 17.39 8.02
CA THR A 99 5.27 17.21 9.12
C THR A 99 4.57 17.03 10.46
N ARG A 100 3.42 17.68 10.67
CA ARG A 100 2.64 17.61 11.90
C ARG A 100 1.54 16.55 11.80
N VAL A 101 1.53 15.64 12.77
CA VAL A 101 0.52 14.58 12.88
C VAL A 101 -0.23 14.72 14.20
N ALA A 102 -1.53 15.01 14.16
CA ALA A 102 -2.36 15.17 15.34
C ALA A 102 -2.61 13.81 16.05
N LEU A 103 -2.61 13.82 17.36
CA LEU A 103 -3.00 12.71 18.22
C LEU A 103 -4.45 12.89 18.69
N LYS A 104 -5.15 11.79 18.93
CA LYS A 104 -6.54 11.82 19.43
C LYS A 104 -6.67 12.46 20.81
N SER A 105 -5.62 12.35 21.61
CA SER A 105 -5.50 12.98 22.91
C SER A 105 -5.40 14.52 22.86
N GLY A 106 -5.25 15.12 21.68
CA GLY A 106 -5.03 16.56 21.51
C GLY A 106 -3.55 16.97 21.47
N GLY A 107 -2.62 16.02 21.67
CA GLY A 107 -1.20 16.19 21.39
C GLY A 107 -0.91 16.10 19.89
N TYR A 108 0.36 16.15 19.52
CA TYR A 108 0.80 15.98 18.15
C TYR A 108 2.25 15.50 18.05
N LEU A 109 2.57 14.87 16.93
CA LEU A 109 3.93 14.54 16.54
C LEU A 109 4.46 15.58 15.55
N MET A 110 5.74 15.90 15.62
CA MET A 110 6.47 16.58 14.55
C MET A 110 7.44 15.57 13.95
N ILE A 111 7.28 15.29 12.65
CA ILE A 111 8.08 14.31 11.91
C ILE A 111 8.83 15.05 10.81
N ASP A 112 10.14 15.17 10.97
CA ASP A 112 11.02 15.83 10.00
C ASP A 112 11.99 14.81 9.42
N GLN A 113 12.04 14.74 8.09
CA GLN A 113 12.93 13.87 7.35
C GLN A 113 14.05 14.69 6.75
N THR A 114 15.29 14.34 7.14
CA THR A 114 16.51 14.89 6.57
C THR A 114 17.15 13.87 5.62
N GLU A 115 18.26 14.22 4.97
CA GLU A 115 19.01 13.32 4.10
C GLU A 115 19.47 12.04 4.83
N ALA A 116 19.85 12.13 6.09
CA ALA A 116 20.48 11.04 6.84
C ALA A 116 19.60 10.42 7.95
N MET A 117 18.52 11.09 8.37
CA MET A 117 17.70 10.61 9.48
C MET A 117 16.29 11.16 9.45
N THR A 118 15.38 10.47 10.12
CA THR A 118 14.05 10.95 10.45
C THR A 118 13.98 11.27 11.94
N THR A 119 13.62 12.50 12.28
CA THR A 119 13.42 12.92 13.68
C THR A 119 11.94 12.98 14.00
N ILE A 120 11.57 12.52 15.20
CA ILE A 120 10.18 12.51 15.66
C ILE A 120 10.15 13.13 17.06
N ASP A 121 9.45 14.26 17.19
CA ASP A 121 9.18 14.91 18.46
C ASP A 121 7.73 14.71 18.87
N VAL A 122 7.48 14.51 20.18
CA VAL A 122 6.15 14.25 20.75
C VAL A 122 5.76 15.40 21.62
N ASN A 123 4.67 16.08 21.25
CA ASN A 123 4.12 17.20 21.99
C ASN A 123 2.78 16.82 22.63
N THR A 124 2.61 17.07 23.91
CA THR A 124 1.35 16.84 24.63
C THR A 124 0.24 17.85 24.24
N GLY A 125 0.63 18.97 23.61
CA GLY A 125 -0.30 20.02 23.19
C GLY A 125 -1.03 20.65 24.39
N SER A 126 -2.31 20.91 24.21
CA SER A 126 -3.20 21.43 25.26
C SER A 126 -3.89 20.34 26.09
N TYR A 127 -3.46 19.08 25.95
CA TYR A 127 -4.09 17.96 26.67
C TYR A 127 -3.82 18.04 28.18
N VAL A 128 -4.88 18.23 28.96
CA VAL A 128 -4.87 18.30 30.44
C VAL A 128 -5.82 17.24 31.00
N GLY A 129 -5.78 16.02 30.46
CA GLY A 129 -6.77 14.97 30.72
C GLY A 129 -6.38 13.94 31.78
N GLY A 130 -5.21 14.10 32.43
CA GLY A 130 -4.74 13.21 33.48
C GLY A 130 -4.94 13.78 34.88
N ARG A 131 -4.91 12.90 35.90
CA ARG A 131 -4.90 13.32 37.34
C ARG A 131 -3.58 13.99 37.71
N SER A 132 -2.53 13.77 36.94
CA SER A 132 -1.21 14.39 37.08
C SER A 132 -0.59 14.66 35.70
N LEU A 133 0.44 15.50 35.67
CA LEU A 133 1.23 15.75 34.46
C LEU A 133 1.88 14.46 33.95
N GLU A 134 2.38 13.62 34.84
CA GLU A 134 3.00 12.32 34.47
C GLU A 134 2.02 11.38 33.80
N ASP A 135 0.77 11.32 34.30
CA ASP A 135 -0.29 10.49 33.68
C ASP A 135 -0.66 10.98 32.28
N THR A 136 -0.67 12.30 32.09
CA THR A 136 -0.89 12.94 30.79
C THR A 136 0.23 12.59 29.81
N VAL A 137 1.49 12.76 30.21
CA VAL A 137 2.68 12.44 29.39
C VAL A 137 2.69 10.96 29.05
N PHE A 138 2.45 10.08 30.00
CA PHE A 138 2.40 8.64 29.77
C PHE A 138 1.36 8.24 28.72
N LYS A 139 0.12 8.73 28.84
CA LYS A 139 -0.96 8.44 27.89
C LYS A 139 -0.65 8.96 26.49
N THR A 140 -0.13 10.19 26.39
CA THR A 140 0.26 10.76 25.10
C THR A 140 1.38 9.94 24.46
N ASN A 141 2.37 9.51 25.22
CA ASN A 141 3.47 8.70 24.71
C ASN A 141 3.00 7.30 24.26
N MET A 142 2.07 6.67 24.98
CA MET A 142 1.50 5.39 24.57
C MET A 142 0.70 5.50 23.26
N GLU A 143 -0.05 6.57 23.06
CA GLU A 143 -0.72 6.84 21.80
C GLU A 143 0.28 7.13 20.69
N ALA A 144 1.30 7.95 20.98
CA ALA A 144 2.36 8.32 20.06
C ALA A 144 3.07 7.11 19.48
N THR A 145 3.37 6.07 20.26
CA THR A 145 4.06 4.88 19.79
C THR A 145 3.31 4.17 18.65
N GLN A 146 1.99 4.06 18.77
CA GLN A 146 1.15 3.43 17.73
C GLN A 146 1.09 4.28 16.46
N VAL A 147 0.95 5.59 16.63
CA VAL A 147 0.89 6.55 15.51
C VAL A 147 2.24 6.61 14.80
N ILE A 148 3.35 6.64 15.53
CA ILE A 148 4.72 6.61 14.97
C ILE A 148 4.93 5.36 14.13
N ALA A 149 4.59 4.18 14.64
CA ALA A 149 4.71 2.93 13.90
C ALA A 149 3.93 2.95 12.57
N ARG A 150 2.70 3.51 12.58
CA ARG A 150 1.91 3.71 11.36
C ARG A 150 2.57 4.72 10.41
N GLN A 151 3.04 5.85 10.92
CA GLN A 151 3.65 6.90 10.08
C GLN A 151 4.94 6.43 9.41
N LEU A 152 5.79 5.68 10.13
CA LEU A 152 7.00 5.10 9.56
C LEU A 152 6.69 4.13 8.41
N ARG A 153 5.61 3.35 8.50
CA ARG A 153 5.18 2.47 7.41
C ARG A 153 4.64 3.22 6.19
N LEU A 154 4.05 4.39 6.38
CA LEU A 154 3.46 5.20 5.31
C LEU A 154 4.49 6.10 4.61
N ARG A 155 5.52 6.52 5.33
CA ARG A 155 6.50 7.52 4.85
C ARG A 155 7.79 6.90 4.29
N ASN A 156 7.92 5.57 4.36
CA ASN A 156 9.10 4.80 3.97
C ASN A 156 10.26 5.03 4.94
#